data_06428df45aaf8b6756464705e6206167
#
_entry.id   06428df45aaf8b6756464705e6206167
#
_cell.length_a   1.000
_cell.length_b   1.000
_cell.length_c   1.000
_cell.angle_alpha   90.00
_cell.angle_beta   90.00
_cell.angle_gamma   90.00
#
_symmetry.space_group_name_H-M   'P 1'
#
loop_
_entity.id
_entity.type
_entity.pdbx_description
1 polymer ?
#
loop_
_entity_poly.entity_id
_entity_poly.type
_entity_poly.pdbx_seq_one_letter_code
_entity_poly.pdbx_strand_id
1 'polypeptide(L)'
;TPHEGTPFADWGLARFPSLPEIFRRIGVEVDGLRDLQTDVCTRFNNDPTVEAFEMECESAIQFRTYAGMQNFWGVFSLLKGAFRIIQRKEGENDGLVSVRSARWRDRYFQETINETDHLNELGWWDPDQLFAHESPSALRTRIHALYARIASRLP
;
A
#
# COMPACT_ATOMS: atom_id res chain seq x y z
N THR A 1 -2.20 0.96 2.67
CA THR A 1 -1.24 1.50 3.67
C THR A 1 -0.22 0.43 4.01
N PRO A 2 1.08 0.71 3.95
CA PRO A 2 2.14 -0.23 4.30
C PRO A 2 2.33 -0.29 5.83
N HIS A 3 1.47 -1.03 6.53
CA HIS A 3 1.52 -1.13 7.99
C HIS A 3 2.81 -1.78 8.52
N GLU A 4 3.40 -2.69 7.76
CA GLU A 4 4.70 -3.31 8.08
C GLU A 4 5.87 -2.67 7.30
N GLY A 5 5.64 -1.50 6.71
CA GLY A 5 6.58 -0.82 5.84
C GLY A 5 6.60 -1.39 4.42
N THR A 6 7.56 -0.94 3.62
CA THR A 6 7.74 -1.44 2.26
C THR A 6 9.21 -1.64 1.91
N PRO A 7 9.58 -2.80 1.35
CA PRO A 7 10.93 -3.07 0.85
C PRO A 7 11.42 -2.06 -0.18
N PHE A 8 10.50 -1.34 -0.82
CA PHE A 8 10.84 -0.28 -1.76
C PHE A 8 11.43 0.95 -1.05
N ALA A 9 10.91 1.32 0.14
CA ALA A 9 11.49 2.39 0.96
C ALA A 9 12.90 2.01 1.43
N ASP A 10 13.10 0.79 1.91
CA ASP A 10 14.41 0.28 2.31
C ASP A 10 15.42 0.36 1.17
N TRP A 11 15.04 -0.15 0.00
CA TRP A 11 15.88 -0.15 -1.19
C TRP A 11 16.21 1.28 -1.64
N GLY A 12 15.20 2.17 -1.67
CA GLY A 12 15.34 3.55 -2.13
C GLY A 12 16.32 4.33 -1.26
N LEU A 13 16.18 4.25 0.05
CA LEU A 13 17.07 4.94 1.00
C LEU A 13 18.46 4.32 1.05
N ALA A 14 18.59 3.01 0.94
CA ALA A 14 19.89 2.35 0.85
C ALA A 14 20.65 2.70 -0.44
N ARG A 15 19.94 2.80 -1.55
CA ARG A 15 20.55 3.09 -2.88
C ARG A 15 20.83 4.57 -3.09
N PHE A 16 20.01 5.44 -2.51
CA PHE A 16 20.05 6.88 -2.66
C PHE A 16 19.94 7.59 -1.31
N PRO A 17 20.95 7.49 -0.43
CA PRO A 17 20.87 8.01 0.94
C PRO A 17 20.73 9.54 1.01
N SER A 18 21.14 10.24 -0.04
CA SER A 18 20.99 11.71 -0.16
C SER A 18 19.65 12.15 -0.74
N LEU A 19 18.79 11.21 -1.17
CA LEU A 19 17.50 11.53 -1.81
C LEU A 19 16.62 12.43 -0.92
N PRO A 20 16.45 12.17 0.38
CA PRO A 20 15.66 13.05 1.24
C PRO A 20 16.19 14.48 1.28
N GLU A 21 17.50 14.66 1.32
CA GLU A 21 18.14 15.98 1.35
C GLU A 21 17.95 16.75 0.04
N ILE A 22 18.03 16.04 -1.11
CA ILE A 22 17.80 16.64 -2.42
C ILE A 22 16.35 17.13 -2.54
N PHE A 23 15.38 16.31 -2.13
CA PHE A 23 13.96 16.67 -2.17
C PHE A 23 13.63 17.83 -1.21
N ARG A 24 14.21 17.85 -0.01
CA ARG A 24 14.04 18.96 0.93
C ARG A 24 14.51 20.30 0.34
N ARG A 25 15.60 20.31 -0.43
CA ARG A 25 16.11 21.52 -1.08
C ARG A 25 15.17 22.12 -2.13
N ILE A 26 14.31 21.31 -2.70
CA ILE A 26 13.28 21.75 -3.66
C ILE A 26 11.90 21.89 -3.02
N GLY A 27 11.84 21.89 -1.68
CA GLY A 27 10.60 22.10 -0.91
C GLY A 27 9.68 20.88 -0.84
N VAL A 28 10.19 19.67 -1.14
CA VAL A 28 9.42 18.42 -1.03
C VAL A 28 9.90 17.67 0.20
N GLU A 29 8.99 17.46 1.16
CA GLU A 29 9.28 16.64 2.32
C GLU A 29 9.07 15.15 2.00
N VAL A 30 10.11 14.37 2.18
CA VAL A 30 10.10 12.91 1.98
C VAL A 30 10.47 12.17 3.27
N ASP A 31 10.36 12.84 4.42
CA ASP A 31 10.64 12.20 5.71
C ASP A 31 9.71 11.00 5.96
N GLY A 32 8.47 11.05 5.45
CA GLY A 32 7.56 9.92 5.46
C GLY A 32 8.09 8.66 4.74
N LEU A 33 9.06 8.78 3.82
CA LEU A 33 9.69 7.61 3.22
C LEU A 33 10.54 6.84 4.24
N ARG A 34 11.13 7.53 5.23
CA ARG A 34 11.85 6.89 6.33
C ARG A 34 10.91 6.15 7.27
N ASP A 35 9.73 6.71 7.51
CA ASP A 35 8.72 6.09 8.36
C ASP A 35 8.14 4.83 7.71
N LEU A 36 8.25 4.69 6.39
CA LEU A 36 7.82 3.51 5.64
C LEU A 36 8.88 2.41 5.53
N GLN A 37 10.05 2.55 6.17
CA GLN A 37 11.04 1.47 6.23
C GLN A 37 10.51 0.29 7.06
N THR A 38 10.85 -0.92 6.64
CA THR A 38 10.31 -2.14 7.27
C THR A 38 10.74 -2.26 8.74
N ASP A 39 11.96 -1.85 9.09
CA ASP A 39 12.45 -1.88 10.47
C ASP A 39 11.79 -0.82 11.35
N VAL A 40 11.47 0.36 10.80
CA VAL A 40 10.76 1.43 11.52
C VAL A 40 9.34 1.00 11.83
N CYS A 41 8.61 0.50 10.83
CA CYS A 41 7.25 -0.02 11.02
C CYS A 41 7.22 -1.22 11.97
N THR A 42 8.20 -2.13 11.88
CA THR A 42 8.30 -3.27 12.80
C THR A 42 8.51 -2.82 14.24
N ARG A 43 9.38 -1.85 14.50
CA ARG A 43 9.56 -1.30 15.84
C ARG A 43 8.29 -0.65 16.37
N PHE A 44 7.63 0.15 15.54
CA PHE A 44 6.37 0.80 15.88
C PHE A 44 5.28 -0.23 16.24
N ASN A 45 5.07 -1.24 15.41
CA ASN A 45 4.04 -2.26 15.63
C ASN A 45 4.31 -3.18 16.83
N ASN A 46 5.56 -3.28 17.27
CA ASN A 46 5.97 -4.09 18.43
C ASN A 46 6.18 -3.24 19.69
N ASP A 47 5.88 -1.93 19.66
CA ASP A 47 5.92 -1.09 20.83
C ASP A 47 4.72 -1.43 21.76
N PRO A 48 4.96 -1.82 23.01
CA PRO A 48 3.87 -2.17 23.94
C PRO A 48 2.88 -1.04 24.18
N THR A 49 3.30 0.22 24.03
CA THR A 49 2.39 1.37 24.18
C THR A 49 1.45 1.51 23.01
N VAL A 50 1.93 1.18 21.79
CA VAL A 50 1.10 1.15 20.57
C VAL A 50 0.11 0.00 20.64
N GLU A 51 0.55 -1.18 21.08
CA GLU A 51 -0.33 -2.34 21.24
C GLU A 51 -1.44 -2.08 22.28
N ALA A 52 -1.08 -1.51 23.44
CA ALA A 52 -2.07 -1.15 24.47
C ALA A 52 -3.07 -0.12 23.95
N PHE A 53 -2.63 0.89 23.21
CA PHE A 53 -3.50 1.89 22.60
C PHE A 53 -4.40 1.28 21.51
N GLU A 54 -3.88 0.37 20.68
CA GLU A 54 -4.65 -0.37 19.69
C GLU A 54 -5.81 -1.13 20.36
N MET A 55 -5.50 -1.86 21.43
CA MET A 55 -6.52 -2.61 22.19
C MET A 55 -7.58 -1.71 22.83
N GLU A 56 -7.19 -0.56 23.35
CA GLU A 56 -8.13 0.43 23.89
C GLU A 56 -9.05 0.96 22.79
N CYS A 57 -8.49 1.30 21.62
CA CYS A 57 -9.23 1.79 20.47
C CYS A 57 -10.22 0.77 19.90
N GLU A 58 -9.94 -0.55 19.97
CA GLU A 58 -10.85 -1.60 19.48
C GLU A 58 -12.24 -1.55 20.13
N SER A 59 -12.35 -0.99 21.33
CA SER A 59 -13.63 -0.81 22.00
C SER A 59 -14.54 0.23 21.34
N ALA A 60 -13.96 1.19 20.62
CA ALA A 60 -14.66 2.34 20.03
C ALA A 60 -14.51 2.43 18.50
N ILE A 61 -13.49 1.79 17.92
CA ILE A 61 -13.14 1.89 16.51
C ILE A 61 -13.04 0.48 15.90
N GLN A 62 -13.70 0.26 14.77
CA GLN A 62 -13.53 -0.95 13.99
C GLN A 62 -12.38 -0.78 13.00
N PHE A 63 -11.28 -1.48 13.23
CA PHE A 63 -10.19 -1.56 12.26
C PHE A 63 -10.53 -2.58 11.17
N ARG A 64 -10.34 -2.21 9.92
CA ARG A 64 -10.48 -3.11 8.77
C ARG A 64 -9.40 -2.82 7.76
N THR A 65 -8.66 -3.84 7.35
CA THR A 65 -7.60 -3.70 6.37
C THR A 65 -7.93 -4.47 5.10
N TYR A 66 -7.50 -3.92 4.00
CA TYR A 66 -7.64 -4.46 2.64
C TYR A 66 -6.29 -4.36 1.96
N ALA A 67 -5.99 -5.27 1.05
CA ALA A 67 -4.75 -5.26 0.29
C ALA A 67 -5.05 -5.31 -1.19
N GLY A 68 -4.44 -4.44 -1.98
CA GLY A 68 -4.43 -4.55 -3.43
C GLY A 68 -3.42 -5.60 -3.89
N MET A 69 -3.72 -6.25 -5.00
CA MET A 69 -2.82 -7.17 -5.68
C MET A 69 -2.98 -7.06 -7.19
N GLN A 70 -1.85 -6.91 -7.88
CA GLN A 70 -1.82 -6.89 -9.33
C GLN A 70 -0.74 -7.83 -9.87
N ASN A 71 -0.88 -8.27 -11.12
CA ASN A 71 0.19 -8.92 -11.84
C ASN A 71 1.13 -7.87 -12.48
N PHE A 72 2.36 -8.26 -12.79
CA PHE A 72 3.37 -7.36 -13.33
C PHE A 72 2.94 -6.59 -14.60
N TRP A 73 2.15 -7.23 -15.45
CA TRP A 73 1.71 -6.62 -16.71
C TRP A 73 0.58 -5.61 -16.51
N GLY A 74 -0.25 -5.82 -15.47
CA GLY A 74 -1.35 -4.93 -15.10
C GLY A 74 -0.94 -3.78 -14.18
N VAL A 75 0.28 -3.78 -13.64
CA VAL A 75 0.77 -2.67 -12.80
C VAL A 75 1.13 -1.46 -13.64
N PHE A 76 0.75 -0.28 -13.18
CA PHE A 76 1.15 1.00 -13.75
C PHE A 76 2.64 1.04 -14.06
N SER A 77 3.01 1.53 -15.25
CA SER A 77 4.38 1.44 -15.76
C SER A 77 5.43 2.05 -14.82
N LEU A 78 5.08 3.15 -14.16
CA LEU A 78 5.95 3.84 -13.19
C LEU A 78 6.19 3.00 -11.93
N LEU A 79 5.25 2.14 -11.54
CA LEU A 79 5.34 1.31 -10.34
C LEU A 79 6.08 -0.03 -10.59
N LYS A 80 6.34 -0.41 -11.84
CA LYS A 80 6.96 -1.71 -12.19
C LYS A 80 8.33 -1.94 -11.55
N GLY A 81 9.09 -0.86 -11.33
CA GLY A 81 10.37 -0.94 -10.62
C GLY A 81 10.18 -1.34 -9.15
N ALA A 82 9.31 -0.65 -8.45
CA ALA A 82 8.96 -0.93 -7.06
C ALA A 82 8.30 -2.30 -6.92
N PHE A 83 7.34 -2.63 -7.80
CA PHE A 83 6.70 -3.94 -7.87
C PHE A 83 7.70 -5.10 -7.84
N ARG A 84 8.73 -5.06 -8.69
CA ARG A 84 9.75 -6.13 -8.76
C ARG A 84 10.58 -6.25 -7.49
N ILE A 85 10.88 -5.12 -6.85
CA ILE A 85 11.63 -5.11 -5.59
C ILE A 85 10.82 -5.79 -4.50
N ILE A 86 9.54 -5.39 -4.36
CA ILE A 86 8.63 -5.94 -3.36
C ILE A 86 8.34 -7.41 -3.65
N GLN A 87 8.04 -7.77 -4.90
CA GLN A 87 7.75 -9.15 -5.30
C GLN A 87 8.88 -10.13 -4.94
N ARG A 88 10.14 -9.72 -5.07
CA ARG A 88 11.28 -10.56 -4.73
C ARG A 88 11.45 -10.78 -3.23
N LYS A 89 10.99 -9.86 -2.40
CA LYS A 89 11.18 -9.89 -0.95
C LYS A 89 9.96 -10.39 -0.19
N GLU A 90 8.76 -10.01 -0.64
CA GLU A 90 7.51 -10.25 0.08
C GLU A 90 6.40 -10.89 -0.77
N GLY A 91 6.59 -10.99 -2.09
CA GLY A 91 5.64 -11.65 -2.98
C GLY A 91 4.56 -10.71 -3.51
N GLU A 92 3.30 -11.14 -3.42
CA GLU A 92 2.14 -10.44 -3.93
C GLU A 92 2.06 -8.99 -3.46
N ASN A 93 1.81 -8.05 -4.38
CA ASN A 93 1.79 -6.62 -4.09
C ASN A 93 0.99 -5.83 -5.13
N ASP A 94 0.69 -4.58 -4.81
CA ASP A 94 -0.03 -3.61 -5.65
C ASP A 94 0.90 -2.68 -6.44
N GLY A 95 2.21 -2.89 -6.38
CA GLY A 95 3.24 -2.03 -6.98
C GLY A 95 3.97 -1.13 -5.98
N LEU A 96 3.42 -0.85 -4.80
CA LEU A 96 4.07 -0.06 -3.73
C LEU A 96 4.00 -0.73 -2.35
N VAL A 97 3.00 -1.55 -2.11
CA VAL A 97 2.75 -2.21 -0.83
C VAL A 97 2.52 -3.71 -1.06
N SER A 98 3.14 -4.56 -0.28
CA SER A 98 2.85 -5.99 -0.32
C SER A 98 1.51 -6.31 0.35
N VAL A 99 0.86 -7.38 -0.09
CA VAL A 99 -0.34 -7.91 0.55
C VAL A 99 -0.06 -8.19 2.03
N ARG A 100 1.13 -8.71 2.35
CA ARG A 100 1.58 -8.94 3.71
C ARG A 100 1.55 -7.67 4.55
N SER A 101 2.20 -6.60 4.07
CA SER A 101 2.28 -5.33 4.80
C SER A 101 0.92 -4.63 4.93
N ALA A 102 0.07 -4.68 3.88
CA ALA A 102 -1.27 -4.11 3.92
C ALA A 102 -2.22 -4.86 4.86
N ARG A 103 -1.97 -6.14 5.08
CA ARG A 103 -2.78 -7.00 5.96
C ARG A 103 -2.72 -6.56 7.43
N TRP A 104 -1.55 -6.13 7.90
CA TRP A 104 -1.27 -5.70 9.27
C TRP A 104 -1.56 -6.77 10.33
N ARG A 105 -2.76 -6.79 10.91
CA ARG A 105 -3.21 -7.80 11.86
C ARG A 105 -4.23 -8.72 11.20
N ASP A 106 -4.09 -10.02 11.35
CA ASP A 106 -5.02 -11.01 10.77
C ASP A 106 -6.47 -10.76 11.18
N ARG A 107 -6.70 -10.31 12.42
CA ARG A 107 -8.04 -10.02 12.94
C ARG A 107 -8.74 -8.84 12.27
N TYR A 108 -8.00 -7.94 11.62
CA TYR A 108 -8.56 -6.78 10.91
C TYR A 108 -8.68 -7.00 9.40
N PHE A 109 -7.94 -7.98 8.89
CA PHE A 109 -7.87 -8.24 7.46
C PHE A 109 -9.19 -8.79 6.92
N GLN A 110 -9.69 -8.17 5.86
CA GLN A 110 -10.96 -8.54 5.24
C GLN A 110 -10.74 -9.34 3.95
N GLU A 111 -10.00 -8.79 3.02
CA GLU A 111 -9.79 -9.43 1.71
C GLU A 111 -8.63 -8.81 0.92
N THR A 112 -8.14 -9.57 -0.05
CA THR A 112 -7.25 -9.07 -1.11
C THR A 112 -8.10 -8.65 -2.31
N ILE A 113 -7.87 -7.42 -2.80
CA ILE A 113 -8.53 -6.85 -3.96
C ILE A 113 -7.68 -7.19 -5.18
N ASN A 114 -8.10 -8.21 -5.92
CA ASN A 114 -7.37 -8.69 -7.09
C ASN A 114 -7.46 -7.69 -8.26
N GLU A 115 -6.50 -7.78 -9.18
CA GLU A 115 -6.42 -6.97 -10.40
C GLU A 115 -6.45 -5.46 -10.12
N THR A 116 -5.83 -5.06 -9.00
CA THR A 116 -5.84 -3.68 -8.53
C THR A 116 -4.45 -3.29 -8.07
N ASP A 117 -3.82 -2.34 -8.78
CA ASP A 117 -2.59 -1.71 -8.33
C ASP A 117 -2.88 -0.52 -7.40
N HIS A 118 -1.83 0.04 -6.85
CA HIS A 118 -1.92 1.12 -5.86
C HIS A 118 -2.67 2.37 -6.35
N LEU A 119 -2.60 2.68 -7.65
CA LEU A 119 -3.32 3.81 -8.22
C LEU A 119 -4.75 3.44 -8.61
N ASN A 120 -4.99 2.19 -9.01
CA ASN A 120 -6.33 1.69 -9.28
C ASN A 120 -7.22 1.77 -8.03
N GLU A 121 -6.66 1.59 -6.82
CA GLU A 121 -7.39 1.76 -5.56
C GLU A 121 -8.02 3.16 -5.42
N LEU A 122 -7.37 4.17 -6.00
CA LEU A 122 -7.88 5.55 -6.06
C LEU A 122 -8.79 5.81 -7.27
N GLY A 123 -9.07 4.80 -8.08
CA GLY A 123 -9.81 4.92 -9.33
C GLY A 123 -8.99 5.54 -10.48
N TRP A 124 -7.68 5.59 -10.34
CA TRP A 124 -6.78 6.06 -11.40
C TRP A 124 -6.59 4.96 -12.44
N TRP A 125 -6.90 5.27 -13.69
CA TRP A 125 -6.66 4.39 -14.82
C TRP A 125 -5.37 4.80 -15.54
N ASP A 126 -4.51 3.81 -15.81
CA ASP A 126 -3.24 4.03 -16.50
C ASP A 126 -3.41 3.98 -18.02
N PRO A 127 -3.22 5.12 -18.74
CA PRO A 127 -3.31 5.14 -20.19
C PRO A 127 -2.17 4.36 -20.89
N ASP A 128 -1.06 4.07 -20.20
CA ASP A 128 0.09 3.34 -20.73
C ASP A 128 -0.11 1.81 -20.71
N GLN A 129 -1.20 1.35 -20.11
CA GLN A 129 -1.59 -0.06 -20.14
C GLN A 129 -2.16 -0.42 -21.52
N LEU A 130 -1.29 -0.55 -22.50
CA LEU A 130 -1.66 -0.95 -23.89
C LEU A 130 -2.40 -2.31 -23.97
N PHE A 131 -2.37 -3.07 -22.91
CA PHE A 131 -3.02 -4.38 -22.74
C PHE A 131 -4.01 -4.39 -21.57
N ALA A 132 -4.46 -3.21 -21.11
CA ALA A 132 -5.49 -3.14 -20.07
C ALA A 132 -6.76 -3.78 -20.60
N HIS A 133 -7.17 -4.88 -19.99
CA HIS A 133 -8.42 -5.56 -20.29
C HIS A 133 -9.66 -4.77 -19.80
N GLU A 134 -9.43 -3.67 -19.07
CA GLU A 134 -10.46 -2.88 -18.43
C GLU A 134 -10.45 -1.43 -18.93
N SER A 135 -11.62 -0.92 -19.32
CA SER A 135 -11.77 0.49 -19.70
C SER A 135 -11.77 1.42 -18.47
N PRO A 136 -11.47 2.74 -18.63
CA PRO A 136 -11.54 3.71 -17.53
C PRO A 136 -12.88 3.73 -16.80
N SER A 137 -13.98 3.56 -17.54
CA SER A 137 -15.33 3.52 -16.97
C SER A 137 -15.60 2.23 -16.18
N ALA A 138 -15.12 1.09 -16.68
CA ALA A 138 -15.24 -0.20 -15.99
C ALA A 138 -14.45 -0.21 -14.69
N LEU A 139 -13.19 0.24 -14.71
CA LEU A 139 -12.38 0.41 -13.50
C LEU A 139 -13.10 1.27 -12.46
N ARG A 140 -13.57 2.45 -12.86
CA ARG A 140 -14.28 3.36 -11.97
C ARG A 140 -15.51 2.71 -11.35
N THR A 141 -16.30 2.01 -12.15
CA THR A 141 -17.49 1.28 -11.66
C THR A 141 -17.11 0.21 -10.65
N ARG A 142 -16.05 -0.56 -10.94
CA ARG A 142 -15.54 -1.61 -10.03
C ARG A 142 -15.06 -1.04 -8.70
N ILE A 143 -14.29 0.04 -8.74
CA ILE A 143 -13.77 0.70 -7.52
C ILE A 143 -14.90 1.34 -6.72
N HIS A 144 -15.86 2.01 -7.36
CA HIS A 144 -17.04 2.53 -6.66
C HIS A 144 -17.86 1.41 -5.99
N ALA A 145 -18.07 0.29 -6.68
CA ALA A 145 -18.78 -0.86 -6.12
C ALA A 145 -18.02 -1.45 -4.91
N LEU A 146 -16.68 -1.51 -4.97
CA LEU A 146 -15.83 -1.93 -3.85
C LEU A 146 -16.07 -1.02 -2.63
N TYR A 147 -15.94 0.30 -2.79
CA TYR A 147 -16.11 1.24 -1.70
C TYR A 147 -17.54 1.26 -1.16
N ALA A 148 -18.55 1.13 -2.02
CA ALA A 148 -19.95 1.00 -1.58
C ALA A 148 -20.16 -0.27 -0.72
N ARG A 149 -19.54 -1.40 -1.12
CA ARG A 149 -19.57 -2.65 -0.34
C ARG A 149 -18.84 -2.51 0.99
N ILE A 150 -17.70 -1.83 1.04
CA ILE A 150 -16.98 -1.54 2.28
C ILE A 150 -17.86 -0.67 3.19
N ALA A 151 -18.42 0.40 2.65
CA ALA A 151 -19.28 1.33 3.40
C ALA A 151 -20.55 0.64 3.94
N SER A 152 -21.16 -0.29 3.18
CA SER A 152 -22.35 -1.03 3.64
C SER A 152 -22.09 -2.00 4.81
N ARG A 153 -20.82 -2.27 5.12
CA ARG A 153 -20.42 -3.11 6.25
C ARG A 153 -20.00 -2.30 7.49
N LEU A 154 -20.03 -0.99 7.38
CA LEU A 154 -19.82 -0.12 8.54
C LEU A 154 -21.08 -0.14 9.44
N PRO A 155 -20.91 -0.03 10.75
CA PRO A 155 -22.03 -0.03 11.71
C PRO A 155 -22.93 1.18 11.54
#